data_2fe769148e81e5af9a4ac20bf1b03079
#
_entry.id   2fe769148e81e5af9a4ac20bf1b03079
#
_cell.length_a   1.000
_cell.length_b   1.000
_cell.length_c   1.000
_cell.angle_alpha   90.00
_cell.angle_beta   90.00
_cell.angle_gamma   90.00
#
_symmetry.space_group_name_H-M   'P 1'
#
loop_
_entity.id
_entity.type
_entity.pdbx_description
1 polymer ?
#
loop_
_entity_poly.entity_id
_entity_poly.type
_entity_poly.pdbx_seq_one_letter_code
_entity_poly.pdbx_strand_id
1 'polypeptide(L)'
;MNTTIRILLSFCFLNLVGAALAQPDSIVLRDINWDKNAPAGMNELFIPSSGATIAGLIYRANGVQKHPTLIILHGYPGNERNLDIAQVVRAHGWNVIYFDYRGSWGSGGQFSFANCVQDVVNVAAFCKKYTDSLRVDTSNIVLFGHSMGGWVCLKSLAQLPGIKKGFALSTWDIYGDFKDVKTEQQMMERARQGGNYFVLNTPLQELFKPVVDHPSFYKIQNDTTALASKQIIMLDEHHGNSELADTLRRSNRNYFNYEVWQTDYPFTNKRISLINKVLAFLDK
;
A
#
# COMPACT_ATOMS: atom_id res chain seq x y z
N MET A 1 -60.54 -57.16 -11.47
CA MET A 1 -59.30 -56.78 -12.21
C MET A 1 -58.89 -55.40 -11.70
N ASN A 2 -57.90 -55.43 -10.78
CA ASN A 2 -57.46 -54.28 -10.06
C ASN A 2 -56.17 -53.68 -10.76
N THR A 3 -56.28 -52.48 -11.24
CA THR A 3 -55.14 -51.78 -11.85
C THR A 3 -54.63 -50.79 -10.83
N THR A 4 -53.47 -51.08 -10.26
CA THR A 4 -52.80 -50.24 -9.28
C THR A 4 -51.98 -49.19 -10.01
N ILE A 5 -52.34 -47.91 -9.89
CA ILE A 5 -51.56 -46.74 -10.40
C ILE A 5 -50.47 -46.45 -9.40
N ARG A 6 -49.19 -46.61 -9.81
CA ARG A 6 -48.01 -46.14 -9.06
C ARG A 6 -47.71 -44.70 -9.42
N ILE A 7 -47.92 -43.81 -8.46
CA ILE A 7 -47.48 -42.39 -8.57
C ILE A 7 -46.01 -42.34 -8.16
N LEU A 8 -45.12 -42.01 -9.12
CA LEU A 8 -43.71 -41.67 -8.84
C LEU A 8 -43.68 -40.20 -8.42
N LEU A 9 -43.39 -39.95 -7.15
CA LEU A 9 -43.01 -38.61 -6.67
C LEU A 9 -41.54 -38.40 -6.97
N SER A 10 -41.24 -37.58 -8.00
CA SER A 10 -39.88 -37.04 -8.23
C SER A 10 -39.65 -35.89 -7.26
N PHE A 11 -38.81 -36.09 -6.28
CA PHE A 11 -38.27 -35.03 -5.44
C PHE A 11 -37.17 -34.32 -6.22
N CYS A 12 -37.46 -33.12 -6.81
CA CYS A 12 -36.46 -32.18 -7.27
C CYS A 12 -35.81 -31.52 -6.04
N PHE A 13 -34.62 -31.96 -5.67
CA PHE A 13 -33.75 -31.17 -4.79
C PHE A 13 -33.24 -29.93 -5.56
N LEU A 14 -33.88 -28.78 -5.36
CA LEU A 14 -33.29 -27.53 -5.68
C LEU A 14 -32.13 -27.28 -4.72
N ASN A 15 -30.90 -27.49 -5.19
CA ASN A 15 -29.70 -26.96 -4.57
C ASN A 15 -29.71 -25.44 -4.71
N LEU A 16 -30.29 -24.75 -3.74
CA LEU A 16 -30.03 -23.30 -3.53
C LEU A 16 -28.58 -23.18 -3.07
N VAL A 17 -27.65 -23.03 -4.01
CA VAL A 17 -26.34 -22.49 -3.74
C VAL A 17 -26.55 -21.02 -3.36
N GLY A 18 -26.80 -20.79 -2.07
CA GLY A 18 -26.77 -19.45 -1.52
C GLY A 18 -25.36 -18.91 -1.72
N ALA A 19 -25.18 -17.99 -2.69
CA ALA A 19 -24.02 -17.15 -2.70
C ALA A 19 -23.98 -16.44 -1.34
N ALA A 20 -23.10 -16.89 -0.44
CA ALA A 20 -22.80 -16.17 0.78
C ALA A 20 -22.22 -14.83 0.32
N LEU A 21 -23.06 -13.83 0.20
CA LEU A 21 -22.62 -12.44 0.09
C LEU A 21 -21.86 -12.20 1.39
N ALA A 22 -20.53 -12.06 1.30
CA ALA A 22 -19.73 -11.63 2.42
C ALA A 22 -20.40 -10.38 2.99
N GLN A 23 -20.91 -10.47 4.23
CA GLN A 23 -21.47 -9.29 4.87
C GLN A 23 -20.36 -8.25 4.95
N PRO A 24 -20.64 -7.00 4.58
CA PRO A 24 -19.64 -5.95 4.71
C PRO A 24 -19.19 -5.87 6.16
N ASP A 25 -17.88 -5.70 6.38
CA ASP A 25 -17.31 -5.57 7.72
C ASP A 25 -18.12 -4.52 8.51
N SER A 26 -18.63 -4.91 9.66
CA SER A 26 -19.47 -4.04 10.49
C SER A 26 -18.78 -2.72 10.87
N ILE A 27 -17.44 -2.68 10.79
CA ILE A 27 -16.63 -1.50 11.09
C ILE A 27 -16.83 -0.37 10.09
N VAL A 28 -17.18 -0.66 8.82
CA VAL A 28 -17.52 0.36 7.81
C VAL A 28 -18.98 0.81 7.89
N LEU A 29 -19.77 0.18 8.76
CA LEU A 29 -21.21 0.43 8.89
C LEU A 29 -21.63 1.05 10.23
N ARG A 30 -20.72 1.19 11.20
CA ARG A 30 -21.03 1.72 12.53
C ARG A 30 -19.83 2.44 13.12
N ASP A 31 -20.13 3.35 14.06
CA ASP A 31 -19.12 3.99 14.88
C ASP A 31 -18.47 3.01 15.85
N ILE A 32 -17.20 3.28 16.22
CA ILE A 32 -16.47 2.54 17.23
C ILE A 32 -16.82 3.00 18.63
N ASN A 33 -16.69 2.10 19.61
CA ASN A 33 -16.80 2.46 21.02
C ASN A 33 -15.63 3.36 21.42
N TRP A 34 -15.91 4.34 22.26
CA TRP A 34 -14.92 5.28 22.77
C TRP A 34 -14.28 4.75 24.06
N ASP A 35 -12.97 4.48 24.06
CA ASP A 35 -12.21 4.19 25.27
C ASP A 35 -11.84 5.52 25.97
N LYS A 36 -12.45 5.80 27.12
CA LYS A 36 -12.22 7.05 27.86
C LYS A 36 -10.78 7.19 28.37
N ASN A 37 -10.08 6.07 28.62
CA ASN A 37 -8.73 6.06 29.20
C ASN A 37 -7.65 6.18 28.13
N ALA A 38 -7.92 5.65 26.93
CA ALA A 38 -6.98 5.67 25.81
C ALA A 38 -7.72 5.78 24.48
N PRO A 39 -8.34 6.94 24.21
CA PRO A 39 -9.18 7.10 23.04
C PRO A 39 -8.39 7.00 21.73
N ALA A 40 -9.10 6.60 20.67
CA ALA A 40 -8.64 6.79 19.32
C ALA A 40 -8.36 8.28 19.07
N GLY A 41 -7.39 8.59 18.24
CA GLY A 41 -7.01 9.99 18.01
C GLY A 41 -6.17 10.17 16.77
N MET A 42 -5.82 11.43 16.51
CA MET A 42 -4.88 11.81 15.47
C MET A 42 -3.87 12.78 16.07
N ASN A 43 -2.59 12.57 15.77
CA ASN A 43 -1.51 13.48 16.15
C ASN A 43 -0.59 13.75 14.97
N GLU A 44 -0.11 14.97 14.92
CA GLU A 44 0.98 15.32 13.99
C GLU A 44 2.29 14.63 14.41
N LEU A 45 3.08 14.26 13.42
CA LEU A 45 4.41 13.71 13.60
C LEU A 45 5.43 14.58 12.88
N PHE A 46 6.53 14.89 13.58
CA PHE A 46 7.71 15.52 13.02
C PHE A 46 8.84 14.49 13.06
N ILE A 47 9.07 13.82 11.93
CA ILE A 47 9.96 12.66 11.88
C ILE A 47 11.32 13.08 11.33
N PRO A 48 12.42 12.91 12.10
CA PRO A 48 13.76 13.16 11.58
C PRO A 48 14.09 12.17 10.47
N SER A 49 14.51 12.67 9.32
CA SER A 49 14.93 11.85 8.18
C SER A 49 16.15 12.44 7.48
N SER A 50 17.33 11.83 7.71
CA SER A 50 18.59 12.14 7.05
C SER A 50 18.91 13.65 6.98
N GLY A 51 18.86 14.32 8.14
CA GLY A 51 19.15 15.75 8.28
C GLY A 51 17.98 16.70 7.99
N ALA A 52 16.83 16.18 7.57
CA ALA A 52 15.59 16.93 7.40
C ALA A 52 14.53 16.48 8.42
N THR A 53 13.45 17.24 8.52
CA THR A 53 12.23 16.84 9.22
C THR A 53 11.12 16.62 8.21
N ILE A 54 10.50 15.46 8.24
CA ILE A 54 9.32 15.15 7.43
C ILE A 54 8.05 15.24 8.27
N ALA A 55 7.00 15.77 7.67
CA ALA A 55 5.70 15.92 8.26
C ALA A 55 4.88 14.64 8.10
N GLY A 56 4.16 14.26 9.12
CA GLY A 56 3.29 13.09 9.07
C GLY A 56 2.14 13.18 10.07
N LEU A 57 1.30 12.17 10.03
CA LEU A 57 0.18 11.97 10.93
C LEU A 57 0.19 10.54 11.45
N ILE A 58 -0.19 10.37 12.72
CA ILE A 58 -0.58 9.06 13.23
C ILE A 58 -2.05 9.08 13.59
N TYR A 59 -2.83 8.18 13.00
CA TYR A 59 -4.16 7.81 13.46
C TYR A 59 -4.00 6.68 14.47
N ARG A 60 -4.18 6.99 15.75
CA ARG A 60 -4.05 6.00 16.83
C ARG A 60 -5.36 5.23 17.01
N ALA A 61 -5.24 3.94 17.11
CA ALA A 61 -6.35 3.07 17.48
C ALA A 61 -6.80 3.30 18.92
N ASN A 62 -7.98 2.82 19.22
CA ASN A 62 -8.61 2.87 20.54
C ASN A 62 -8.00 1.79 21.45
N GLY A 63 -7.67 2.14 22.71
CA GLY A 63 -7.11 1.22 23.70
C GLY A 63 -5.66 1.51 24.11
N VAL A 64 -5.27 1.02 25.28
CA VAL A 64 -3.96 1.30 25.91
C VAL A 64 -2.82 0.44 25.37
N GLN A 65 -3.14 -0.70 24.77
CA GLN A 65 -2.16 -1.67 24.26
C GLN A 65 -1.36 -1.11 23.09
N LYS A 66 -0.27 -1.76 22.76
CA LYS A 66 0.41 -1.54 21.48
C LYS A 66 -0.43 -2.11 20.36
N HIS A 67 -0.53 -1.37 19.25
CA HIS A 67 -1.34 -1.73 18.11
C HIS A 67 -0.45 -2.09 16.92
N PRO A 68 -0.84 -3.07 16.10
CA PRO A 68 -0.24 -3.26 14.80
C PRO A 68 -0.37 -1.96 14.00
N THR A 69 0.56 -1.70 13.08
CA THR A 69 0.66 -0.39 12.44
C THR A 69 0.77 -0.50 10.93
N LEU A 70 -0.14 0.17 10.23
CA LEU A 70 -0.07 0.36 8.78
C LEU A 70 0.67 1.66 8.46
N ILE A 71 1.70 1.61 7.62
CA ILE A 71 2.36 2.80 7.07
C ILE A 71 1.88 3.00 5.63
N ILE A 72 1.23 4.13 5.36
CA ILE A 72 0.70 4.49 4.03
C ILE A 72 1.71 5.35 3.31
N LEU A 73 2.06 4.94 2.08
CA LEU A 73 3.04 5.51 1.20
C LEU A 73 2.34 6.11 -0.03
N HIS A 74 2.35 7.43 -0.14
CA HIS A 74 1.67 8.12 -1.23
C HIS A 74 2.41 7.99 -2.57
N GLY A 75 1.70 8.24 -3.68
CA GLY A 75 2.22 8.23 -5.03
C GLY A 75 3.00 9.50 -5.41
N TYR A 76 3.22 9.69 -6.70
CA TYR A 76 3.82 10.86 -7.31
C TYR A 76 2.72 11.70 -8.00
N PRO A 77 2.58 12.99 -7.71
CA PRO A 77 3.25 13.76 -6.67
C PRO A 77 2.59 13.65 -5.27
N GLY A 78 1.56 12.81 -5.05
CA GLY A 78 0.98 12.55 -3.75
C GLY A 78 -0.41 13.15 -3.53
N ASN A 79 -1.21 13.31 -4.57
CA ASN A 79 -2.58 13.82 -4.47
C ASN A 79 -3.52 12.78 -3.84
N GLU A 80 -3.41 11.50 -4.24
CA GLU A 80 -4.18 10.39 -3.65
C GLU A 80 -3.48 9.87 -2.40
N ARG A 81 -4.10 10.12 -1.24
CA ARG A 81 -3.53 9.83 0.08
C ARG A 81 -4.11 8.59 0.75
N ASN A 82 -5.22 8.04 0.23
CA ASN A 82 -5.91 6.87 0.76
C ASN A 82 -6.30 6.98 2.25
N LEU A 83 -6.65 8.19 2.72
CA LEU A 83 -6.98 8.43 4.13
C LEU A 83 -8.33 7.85 4.56
N ASP A 84 -9.21 7.52 3.63
CA ASP A 84 -10.41 6.73 3.88
C ASP A 84 -10.05 5.30 4.35
N ILE A 85 -9.06 4.65 3.72
CA ILE A 85 -8.47 3.39 4.19
C ILE A 85 -7.91 3.58 5.60
N ALA A 86 -7.16 4.67 5.83
CA ALA A 86 -6.59 4.96 7.15
C ALA A 86 -7.65 5.03 8.27
N GLN A 87 -8.79 5.67 8.02
CA GLN A 87 -9.87 5.79 9.00
C GLN A 87 -10.49 4.44 9.33
N VAL A 88 -10.75 3.60 8.32
CA VAL A 88 -11.34 2.28 8.53
C VAL A 88 -10.35 1.33 9.22
N VAL A 89 -9.09 1.32 8.80
CA VAL A 89 -8.03 0.50 9.40
C VAL A 89 -7.81 0.91 10.87
N ARG A 90 -7.85 2.22 11.20
CA ARG A 90 -7.82 2.68 12.58
C ARG A 90 -9.01 2.15 13.39
N ALA A 91 -10.21 2.22 12.82
CA ALA A 91 -11.41 1.71 13.47
C ALA A 91 -11.34 0.19 13.70
N HIS A 92 -10.59 -0.53 12.86
CA HIS A 92 -10.31 -1.97 12.98
C HIS A 92 -9.20 -2.30 14.00
N GLY A 93 -8.72 -1.31 14.77
CA GLY A 93 -7.78 -1.53 15.88
C GLY A 93 -6.30 -1.39 15.51
N TRP A 94 -5.98 -0.89 14.32
CA TRP A 94 -4.62 -0.62 13.86
C TRP A 94 -4.24 0.85 14.04
N ASN A 95 -3.01 1.14 14.39
CA ASN A 95 -2.46 2.47 14.13
C ASN A 95 -2.23 2.65 12.64
N VAL A 96 -2.38 3.87 12.13
CA VAL A 96 -2.01 4.20 10.76
C VAL A 96 -1.11 5.41 10.75
N ILE A 97 0.05 5.30 10.12
CA ILE A 97 0.98 6.41 9.90
C ILE A 97 0.93 6.78 8.41
N TYR A 98 0.67 8.04 8.15
CA TYR A 98 0.85 8.69 6.86
C TYR A 98 1.93 9.76 7.01
N PHE A 99 2.77 9.95 6.01
CA PHE A 99 3.76 11.01 6.00
C PHE A 99 4.05 11.49 4.57
N ASP A 100 4.47 12.73 4.46
CA ASP A 100 4.94 13.32 3.21
C ASP A 100 6.47 13.15 3.13
N TYR A 101 6.97 12.58 2.02
CA TYR A 101 8.41 12.35 1.83
C TYR A 101 9.22 13.63 1.89
N ARG A 102 10.53 13.55 2.15
CA ARG A 102 11.44 14.69 2.08
C ARG A 102 11.21 15.50 0.80
N GLY A 103 11.16 16.84 0.94
CA GLY A 103 10.98 17.75 -0.16
C GLY A 103 9.63 17.69 -0.86
N SER A 104 8.60 17.11 -0.24
CA SER A 104 7.23 17.11 -0.74
C SER A 104 6.25 17.68 0.29
N TRP A 105 5.20 18.35 -0.19
CA TRP A 105 4.03 18.76 0.62
C TRP A 105 4.35 19.49 1.94
N GLY A 106 5.45 20.25 1.98
CA GLY A 106 5.89 20.99 3.16
C GLY A 106 6.89 20.25 4.05
N SER A 107 7.20 18.99 3.79
CA SER A 107 8.33 18.30 4.40
C SER A 107 9.65 18.94 3.99
N GLY A 108 10.59 19.04 4.93
CA GLY A 108 11.93 19.58 4.66
C GLY A 108 12.78 18.67 3.78
N GLY A 109 13.92 19.22 3.32
CA GLY A 109 14.89 18.48 2.50
C GLY A 109 14.57 18.48 1.01
N GLN A 110 15.12 17.51 0.27
CA GLN A 110 15.00 17.40 -1.18
C GLN A 110 14.27 16.11 -1.57
N PHE A 111 13.33 16.20 -2.49
CA PHE A 111 12.60 15.05 -3.00
C PHE A 111 13.47 14.26 -3.98
N SER A 112 13.52 12.93 -3.80
CA SER A 112 14.01 11.98 -4.79
C SER A 112 13.38 10.61 -4.53
N PHE A 113 13.30 9.78 -5.56
CA PHE A 113 12.78 8.41 -5.39
C PHE A 113 13.62 7.60 -4.39
N ALA A 114 14.94 7.76 -4.40
CA ALA A 114 15.82 7.10 -3.43
C ALA A 114 15.58 7.60 -2.00
N ASN A 115 15.34 8.91 -1.83
CA ASN A 115 14.99 9.49 -0.54
C ASN A 115 13.65 8.96 -0.02
N CYS A 116 12.65 8.73 -0.91
CA CYS A 116 11.38 8.13 -0.49
C CYS A 116 11.57 6.76 0.16
N VAL A 117 12.42 5.90 -0.40
CA VAL A 117 12.74 4.60 0.20
C VAL A 117 13.46 4.76 1.53
N GLN A 118 14.43 5.67 1.62
CA GLN A 118 15.15 5.95 2.87
C GLN A 118 14.23 6.53 3.95
N ASP A 119 13.25 7.35 3.57
CA ASP A 119 12.28 7.92 4.51
C ASP A 119 11.44 6.82 5.16
N VAL A 120 11.03 5.78 4.43
CA VAL A 120 10.33 4.62 5.02
C VAL A 120 11.20 3.92 6.05
N VAL A 121 12.50 3.75 5.77
CA VAL A 121 13.45 3.17 6.73
C VAL A 121 13.52 4.02 8.01
N ASN A 122 13.59 5.35 7.86
CA ASN A 122 13.64 6.29 8.97
C ASN A 122 12.31 6.33 9.76
N VAL A 123 11.17 6.26 9.09
CA VAL A 123 9.84 6.14 9.74
C VAL A 123 9.73 4.84 10.53
N ALA A 124 10.18 3.72 9.99
CA ALA A 124 10.21 2.44 10.71
C ALA A 124 11.13 2.50 11.95
N ALA A 125 12.29 3.16 11.85
CA ALA A 125 13.19 3.41 12.98
C ALA A 125 12.55 4.35 14.02
N PHE A 126 11.83 5.38 13.59
CA PHE A 126 11.08 6.28 14.45
C PHE A 126 9.99 5.53 15.25
N CYS A 127 9.24 4.64 14.59
CA CYS A 127 8.27 3.77 15.26
C CYS A 127 8.92 2.91 16.36
N LYS A 128 10.10 2.34 16.09
CA LYS A 128 10.86 1.56 17.07
C LYS A 128 11.33 2.40 18.25
N LYS A 129 11.82 3.62 18.00
CA LYS A 129 12.30 4.54 19.02
C LYS A 129 11.17 5.02 19.94
N TYR A 130 10.00 5.27 19.40
CA TYR A 130 8.86 5.85 20.11
C TYR A 130 7.71 4.85 20.32
N THR A 131 8.02 3.57 20.38
CA THR A 131 7.07 2.46 20.44
C THR A 131 6.01 2.63 21.55
N ASP A 132 6.41 3.11 22.74
CA ASP A 132 5.49 3.27 23.88
C ASP A 132 4.60 4.51 23.72
N SER A 133 5.16 5.66 23.40
CA SER A 133 4.41 6.91 23.25
C SER A 133 3.45 6.87 22.06
N LEU A 134 3.80 6.18 20.99
CA LEU A 134 2.97 5.98 19.81
C LEU A 134 2.05 4.75 19.94
N ARG A 135 2.23 3.91 20.95
CA ARG A 135 1.55 2.63 21.13
C ARG A 135 1.69 1.71 19.89
N VAL A 136 2.88 1.63 19.30
CA VAL A 136 3.16 0.83 18.11
C VAL A 136 3.66 -0.54 18.51
N ASP A 137 3.04 -1.61 17.99
CA ASP A 137 3.63 -2.95 17.96
C ASP A 137 4.61 -3.05 16.80
N THR A 138 5.90 -2.93 17.12
CA THR A 138 6.97 -2.95 16.13
C THR A 138 7.23 -4.31 15.49
N SER A 139 6.64 -5.36 16.01
CA SER A 139 6.68 -6.70 15.41
C SER A 139 5.66 -6.88 14.29
N ASN A 140 4.64 -6.00 14.24
CA ASN A 140 3.55 -6.06 13.26
C ASN A 140 3.37 -4.71 12.56
N ILE A 141 4.34 -4.35 11.74
CA ILE A 141 4.27 -3.20 10.84
C ILE A 141 4.04 -3.70 9.42
N VAL A 142 3.09 -3.09 8.73
CA VAL A 142 2.73 -3.39 7.34
C VAL A 142 2.88 -2.13 6.49
N LEU A 143 3.38 -2.26 5.25
CA LEU A 143 3.45 -1.17 4.30
C LEU A 143 2.28 -1.25 3.31
N PHE A 144 1.64 -0.12 3.05
CA PHE A 144 0.67 0.06 1.97
C PHE A 144 1.15 1.19 1.07
N GLY A 145 1.28 0.96 -0.21
CA GLY A 145 1.74 1.99 -1.14
C GLY A 145 0.90 2.04 -2.41
N HIS A 146 0.61 3.27 -2.89
CA HIS A 146 -0.14 3.51 -4.11
C HIS A 146 0.75 4.16 -5.18
N SER A 147 0.72 3.64 -6.40
CA SER A 147 1.49 4.16 -7.53
C SER A 147 3.01 4.14 -7.27
N MET A 148 3.70 5.29 -7.29
CA MET A 148 5.07 5.41 -6.81
C MET A 148 5.23 4.84 -5.40
N GLY A 149 4.24 5.06 -4.52
CA GLY A 149 4.23 4.46 -3.17
C GLY A 149 4.23 2.93 -3.20
N GLY A 150 3.64 2.29 -4.22
CA GLY A 150 3.72 0.85 -4.45
C GLY A 150 5.15 0.40 -4.77
N TRP A 151 5.85 1.14 -5.63
CA TRP A 151 7.27 0.94 -5.90
C TRP A 151 8.11 1.15 -4.62
N VAL A 152 7.88 2.25 -3.88
CA VAL A 152 8.55 2.53 -2.59
C VAL A 152 8.28 1.41 -1.59
N CYS A 153 7.04 0.89 -1.51
CA CYS A 153 6.67 -0.24 -0.66
C CYS A 153 7.55 -1.47 -0.95
N LEU A 154 7.63 -1.90 -2.20
CA LEU A 154 8.42 -3.07 -2.59
C LEU A 154 9.91 -2.87 -2.36
N LYS A 155 10.47 -1.71 -2.72
CA LYS A 155 11.88 -1.36 -2.48
C LYS A 155 12.21 -1.34 -0.97
N SER A 156 11.33 -0.77 -0.15
CA SER A 156 11.52 -0.69 1.30
C SER A 156 11.38 -2.05 1.98
N LEU A 157 10.45 -2.90 1.53
CA LEU A 157 10.32 -4.27 2.02
C LEU A 157 11.62 -5.07 1.82
N ALA A 158 12.28 -4.88 0.68
CA ALA A 158 13.56 -5.54 0.41
C ALA A 158 14.68 -5.09 1.37
N GLN A 159 14.65 -3.83 1.84
CA GLN A 159 15.64 -3.26 2.76
C GLN A 159 15.30 -3.46 4.25
N LEU A 160 14.05 -3.79 4.57
CA LEU A 160 13.56 -3.92 5.95
C LEU A 160 13.24 -5.37 6.28
N PRO A 161 14.21 -6.18 6.71
CA PRO A 161 13.99 -7.60 6.99
C PRO A 161 12.96 -7.84 8.11
N GLY A 162 12.78 -6.89 9.03
CA GLY A 162 11.79 -6.96 10.12
C GLY A 162 10.36 -6.73 9.67
N ILE A 163 10.11 -6.04 8.56
CA ILE A 163 8.77 -5.86 8.01
C ILE A 163 8.50 -6.99 7.02
N LYS A 164 7.40 -7.72 7.23
CA LYS A 164 7.10 -8.96 6.50
C LYS A 164 5.99 -8.81 5.45
N LYS A 165 5.16 -7.75 5.55
CA LYS A 165 3.95 -7.59 4.75
C LYS A 165 3.94 -6.28 3.98
N GLY A 166 3.49 -6.30 2.72
CA GLY A 166 3.26 -5.11 1.90
C GLY A 166 2.12 -5.27 0.93
N PHE A 167 1.35 -4.18 0.79
CA PHE A 167 0.28 -4.05 -0.19
C PHE A 167 0.67 -2.96 -1.19
N ALA A 168 0.87 -3.33 -2.44
CA ALA A 168 1.26 -2.42 -3.51
C ALA A 168 0.08 -2.24 -4.49
N LEU A 169 -0.50 -1.03 -4.49
CA LEU A 169 -1.67 -0.66 -5.27
C LEU A 169 -1.25 0.15 -6.49
N SER A 170 -1.72 -0.19 -7.69
CA SER A 170 -1.42 0.50 -8.96
C SER A 170 0.07 0.83 -9.08
N THR A 171 0.92 -0.15 -8.84
CA THR A 171 2.36 0.07 -8.70
C THR A 171 2.97 0.72 -9.93
N TRP A 172 3.65 1.84 -9.77
CA TRP A 172 4.42 2.43 -10.84
C TRP A 172 5.75 1.68 -11.01
N ASP A 173 5.90 0.94 -12.11
CA ASP A 173 7.20 0.38 -12.51
C ASP A 173 8.07 1.49 -13.13
N ILE A 174 8.75 2.24 -12.25
CA ILE A 174 9.61 3.37 -12.67
C ILE A 174 10.67 2.91 -13.67
N TYR A 175 11.27 1.73 -13.44
CA TYR A 175 12.25 1.18 -14.39
C TYR A 175 11.61 0.85 -15.74
N GLY A 176 10.47 0.19 -15.73
CA GLY A 176 9.74 -0.18 -16.96
C GLY A 176 9.40 1.03 -17.81
N ASP A 177 9.00 2.14 -17.19
CA ASP A 177 8.67 3.39 -17.87
C ASP A 177 9.86 4.09 -18.52
N PHE A 178 11.05 3.95 -17.95
CA PHE A 178 12.25 4.69 -18.40
C PHE A 178 13.32 3.82 -19.07
N LYS A 179 13.16 2.49 -19.14
CA LYS A 179 14.16 1.53 -19.67
C LYS A 179 14.59 1.81 -21.12
N ASP A 180 13.70 2.36 -21.93
CA ASP A 180 13.93 2.65 -23.34
C ASP A 180 14.32 4.11 -23.63
N VAL A 181 14.41 4.94 -22.59
CA VAL A 181 14.85 6.34 -22.69
C VAL A 181 16.35 6.39 -22.96
N LYS A 182 16.74 7.07 -24.06
CA LYS A 182 18.14 7.17 -24.52
C LYS A 182 18.68 8.58 -24.49
N THR A 183 17.82 9.59 -24.46
CA THR A 183 18.22 11.01 -24.49
C THR A 183 17.56 11.78 -23.36
N GLU A 184 18.18 12.88 -22.96
CA GLU A 184 17.62 13.80 -21.98
C GLU A 184 16.27 14.37 -22.42
N GLN A 185 16.13 14.67 -23.72
CA GLN A 185 14.87 15.14 -24.27
C GLN A 185 13.75 14.10 -24.05
N GLN A 186 13.97 12.84 -24.36
CA GLN A 186 13.00 11.76 -24.14
C GLN A 186 12.68 11.59 -22.65
N MET A 187 13.70 11.69 -21.80
CA MET A 187 13.51 11.66 -20.34
C MET A 187 12.59 12.79 -19.88
N MET A 188 12.83 14.01 -20.31
CA MET A 188 12.04 15.18 -19.94
C MET A 188 10.61 15.14 -20.50
N GLU A 189 10.42 14.61 -21.71
CA GLU A 189 9.10 14.39 -22.30
C GLU A 189 8.30 13.39 -21.47
N ARG A 190 8.92 12.27 -21.05
CA ARG A 190 8.30 11.26 -20.19
C ARG A 190 8.00 11.84 -18.79
N ALA A 191 8.95 12.54 -18.19
CA ALA A 191 8.80 13.12 -16.85
C ALA A 191 7.62 14.12 -16.77
N ARG A 192 7.39 14.92 -17.80
CA ARG A 192 6.29 15.90 -17.88
C ARG A 192 4.91 15.26 -17.94
N GLN A 193 4.79 13.99 -18.34
CA GLN A 193 3.51 13.27 -18.37
C GLN A 193 2.95 12.99 -16.97
N GLY A 194 3.79 13.02 -15.93
CA GLY A 194 3.41 12.78 -14.55
C GLY A 194 2.58 13.88 -13.87
N GLY A 195 2.25 14.96 -14.57
CA GLY A 195 1.36 16.02 -14.09
C GLY A 195 2.04 17.08 -13.18
N ASN A 196 1.27 17.62 -12.24
CA ASN A 196 1.70 18.70 -11.35
C ASN A 196 2.74 18.24 -10.32
N TYR A 197 3.92 18.84 -10.36
CA TYR A 197 5.04 18.56 -9.46
C TYR A 197 5.48 19.80 -8.65
N PHE A 198 4.70 20.88 -8.66
CA PHE A 198 5.01 22.11 -7.92
C PHE A 198 5.07 21.91 -6.39
N VAL A 199 4.51 20.79 -5.89
CA VAL A 199 4.57 20.40 -4.47
C VAL A 199 5.88 19.72 -4.10
N LEU A 200 6.77 19.50 -5.06
CA LEU A 200 8.05 18.81 -4.87
C LEU A 200 9.19 19.82 -4.94
N ASN A 201 10.09 19.77 -3.97
CA ASN A 201 11.27 20.64 -3.90
C ASN A 201 12.46 20.05 -4.67
N THR A 202 12.27 19.77 -5.96
CA THR A 202 13.32 19.24 -6.83
C THR A 202 12.93 19.46 -8.28
N PRO A 203 13.81 20.04 -9.11
CA PRO A 203 13.57 20.14 -10.55
C PRO A 203 13.40 18.77 -11.20
N LEU A 204 12.52 18.68 -12.21
CA LEU A 204 12.24 17.40 -12.90
C LEU A 204 13.50 16.73 -13.45
N GLN A 205 14.41 17.50 -14.02
CA GLN A 205 15.67 16.99 -14.56
C GLN A 205 16.50 16.28 -13.49
N GLU A 206 16.65 16.90 -12.31
CA GLU A 206 17.39 16.33 -11.17
C GLU A 206 16.70 15.11 -10.60
N LEU A 207 15.36 15.11 -10.60
CA LEU A 207 14.55 14.00 -10.11
C LEU A 207 14.66 12.76 -11.00
N PHE A 208 14.60 12.94 -12.34
CA PHE A 208 14.52 11.81 -13.26
C PHE A 208 15.86 11.38 -13.84
N LYS A 209 16.88 12.25 -13.84
CA LYS A 209 18.21 11.88 -14.34
C LYS A 209 18.78 10.63 -13.65
N PRO A 210 18.68 10.43 -12.31
CA PRO A 210 19.16 9.22 -11.66
C PRO A 210 18.44 7.95 -12.13
N VAL A 211 17.17 8.03 -12.58
CA VAL A 211 16.44 6.87 -13.11
C VAL A 211 17.10 6.32 -14.36
N VAL A 212 17.58 7.21 -15.22
CA VAL A 212 18.25 6.86 -16.48
C VAL A 212 19.72 6.48 -16.25
N ASP A 213 20.42 7.22 -15.39
CA ASP A 213 21.86 7.00 -15.13
C ASP A 213 22.12 5.73 -14.28
N HIS A 214 21.19 5.38 -13.37
CA HIS A 214 21.34 4.27 -12.42
C HIS A 214 20.12 3.32 -12.43
N PRO A 215 19.71 2.78 -13.59
CA PRO A 215 18.44 2.07 -13.75
C PRO A 215 18.34 0.81 -12.87
N SER A 216 19.47 0.21 -12.48
CA SER A 216 19.50 -0.99 -11.65
C SER A 216 18.87 -0.77 -10.27
N PHE A 217 18.98 0.41 -9.68
CA PHE A 217 18.34 0.75 -8.42
C PHE A 217 16.81 0.75 -8.54
N TYR A 218 16.29 1.23 -9.67
CA TYR A 218 14.84 1.37 -9.89
C TYR A 218 14.15 0.06 -10.30
N LYS A 219 14.93 -0.94 -10.68
CA LYS A 219 14.44 -2.23 -11.14
C LYS A 219 14.09 -3.13 -9.96
N ILE A 220 12.78 -3.31 -9.68
CA ILE A 220 12.26 -4.16 -8.58
C ILE A 220 12.72 -5.62 -8.74
N GLN A 221 12.87 -6.11 -9.99
CA GLN A 221 13.31 -7.48 -10.29
C GLN A 221 14.68 -7.81 -9.68
N ASN A 222 15.51 -6.80 -9.37
CA ASN A 222 16.79 -7.01 -8.70
C ASN A 222 16.62 -7.34 -7.20
N ASP A 223 15.46 -7.10 -6.62
CA ASP A 223 15.18 -7.31 -5.20
C ASP A 223 14.43 -8.64 -4.91
N THR A 224 14.23 -9.46 -5.93
CA THR A 224 13.42 -10.70 -5.85
C THR A 224 13.87 -11.63 -4.72
N THR A 225 15.17 -11.77 -4.48
CA THR A 225 15.71 -12.60 -3.39
C THR A 225 15.28 -12.08 -2.01
N ALA A 226 15.36 -10.76 -1.79
CA ALA A 226 14.95 -10.14 -0.53
C ALA A 226 13.42 -10.16 -0.33
N LEU A 227 12.67 -10.18 -1.44
CA LEU A 227 11.20 -10.23 -1.42
C LEU A 227 10.64 -11.67 -1.36
N ALA A 228 11.45 -12.71 -1.55
CA ALA A 228 11.00 -14.10 -1.68
C ALA A 228 10.21 -14.64 -0.49
N SER A 229 10.46 -14.12 0.72
CA SER A 229 9.78 -14.52 1.97
C SER A 229 8.78 -13.48 2.49
N LYS A 230 8.51 -12.43 1.73
CA LYS A 230 7.58 -11.37 2.11
C LYS A 230 6.17 -11.69 1.64
N GLN A 231 5.19 -11.42 2.49
CA GLN A 231 3.78 -11.51 2.11
C GLN A 231 3.40 -10.24 1.35
N ILE A 232 3.12 -10.37 0.06
CA ILE A 232 2.90 -9.24 -0.84
C ILE A 232 1.59 -9.42 -1.61
N ILE A 233 0.76 -8.38 -1.62
CA ILE A 233 -0.29 -8.21 -2.62
C ILE A 233 0.12 -7.08 -3.56
N MET A 234 0.10 -7.33 -4.87
CA MET A 234 0.02 -6.31 -5.90
C MET A 234 -1.39 -6.31 -6.49
N LEU A 235 -2.00 -5.14 -6.54
CA LEU A 235 -3.35 -4.96 -7.09
C LEU A 235 -3.35 -3.76 -8.02
N ASP A 236 -3.68 -3.98 -9.27
CA ASP A 236 -3.71 -2.96 -10.31
C ASP A 236 -5.10 -2.84 -10.97
N GLU A 237 -5.33 -1.73 -11.66
CA GLU A 237 -6.46 -1.49 -12.55
C GLU A 237 -6.12 -1.78 -14.02
N HIS A 238 -4.86 -2.11 -14.30
CA HIS A 238 -4.33 -2.39 -15.64
C HIS A 238 -3.37 -3.57 -15.65
N HIS A 239 -3.10 -4.11 -16.83
CA HIS A 239 -2.19 -5.24 -17.00
C HIS A 239 -0.72 -4.84 -17.23
N GLY A 240 -0.36 -3.56 -17.10
CA GLY A 240 0.98 -3.05 -17.39
C GLY A 240 2.09 -3.67 -16.55
N ASN A 241 1.76 -4.11 -15.33
CA ASN A 241 2.73 -4.73 -14.41
C ASN A 241 2.78 -6.28 -14.48
N SER A 242 2.13 -6.91 -15.47
CA SER A 242 2.06 -8.39 -15.53
C SER A 242 3.43 -9.05 -15.59
N GLU A 243 4.38 -8.51 -16.37
CA GLU A 243 5.75 -9.03 -16.48
C GLU A 243 6.51 -8.93 -15.14
N LEU A 244 6.41 -7.79 -14.47
CA LEU A 244 6.96 -7.58 -13.12
C LEU A 244 6.34 -8.58 -12.13
N ALA A 245 5.02 -8.68 -12.12
CA ALA A 245 4.28 -9.58 -11.24
C ALA A 245 4.66 -11.05 -11.46
N ASP A 246 4.83 -11.49 -12.71
CA ASP A 246 5.27 -12.85 -13.03
C ASP A 246 6.70 -13.12 -12.56
N THR A 247 7.57 -12.12 -12.62
CA THR A 247 8.94 -12.22 -12.09
C THR A 247 8.93 -12.38 -10.56
N LEU A 248 8.14 -11.56 -9.85
CA LEU A 248 7.99 -11.68 -8.40
C LEU A 248 7.34 -13.01 -8.00
N ARG A 249 6.32 -13.47 -8.72
CA ARG A 249 5.66 -14.76 -8.47
C ARG A 249 6.59 -15.94 -8.61
N ARG A 250 7.52 -15.94 -9.59
CA ARG A 250 8.51 -17.02 -9.76
C ARG A 250 9.43 -17.16 -8.55
N SER A 251 9.80 -16.06 -7.90
CA SER A 251 10.68 -16.06 -6.72
C SER A 251 9.94 -16.19 -5.39
N ASN A 252 8.64 -15.85 -5.36
CA ASN A 252 7.81 -15.80 -4.15
C ASN A 252 6.44 -16.49 -4.40
N ARG A 253 6.46 -17.79 -4.67
CA ARG A 253 5.25 -18.54 -5.06
C ARG A 253 4.18 -18.62 -3.99
N ASN A 254 4.56 -18.62 -2.71
CA ASN A 254 3.65 -18.94 -1.61
C ASN A 254 3.04 -17.67 -0.97
N TYR A 255 3.70 -16.52 -1.10
CA TYR A 255 3.36 -15.32 -0.33
C TYR A 255 3.11 -14.09 -1.22
N PHE A 256 3.20 -14.24 -2.55
CA PHE A 256 2.93 -13.18 -3.51
C PHE A 256 1.61 -13.42 -4.24
N ASN A 257 0.73 -12.43 -4.23
CA ASN A 257 -0.50 -12.41 -4.99
C ASN A 257 -0.57 -11.18 -5.90
N TYR A 258 -0.98 -11.38 -7.15
CA TYR A 258 -1.24 -10.33 -8.12
C TYR A 258 -2.65 -10.43 -8.66
N GLU A 259 -3.38 -9.32 -8.61
CA GLU A 259 -4.75 -9.19 -9.14
C GLU A 259 -4.85 -7.94 -10.00
N VAL A 260 -5.73 -8.00 -11.01
CA VAL A 260 -6.13 -6.84 -11.81
C VAL A 260 -7.64 -6.69 -11.70
N TRP A 261 -8.09 -5.50 -11.29
CA TRP A 261 -9.51 -5.21 -11.17
C TRP A 261 -9.97 -4.25 -12.26
N GLN A 262 -11.19 -4.43 -12.73
CA GLN A 262 -11.83 -3.50 -13.64
C GLN A 262 -12.31 -2.27 -12.87
N THR A 263 -11.49 -1.23 -12.85
CA THR A 263 -11.70 0.01 -12.12
C THR A 263 -10.84 1.12 -12.73
N ASP A 264 -10.93 2.33 -12.19
CA ASP A 264 -10.05 3.45 -12.49
C ASP A 264 -8.87 3.50 -11.49
N TYR A 265 -7.89 4.37 -11.75
CA TYR A 265 -6.68 4.55 -10.92
C TYR A 265 -6.97 4.79 -9.42
N PRO A 266 -7.94 5.63 -8.98
CA PRO A 266 -8.27 5.77 -7.56
C PRO A 266 -9.20 4.66 -7.02
N PHE A 267 -9.55 3.64 -7.83
CA PHE A 267 -10.49 2.57 -7.47
C PHE A 267 -11.89 3.07 -7.09
N THR A 268 -12.40 4.08 -7.77
CA THR A 268 -13.63 4.80 -7.41
C THR A 268 -14.83 3.87 -7.25
N ASN A 269 -15.07 2.97 -8.22
CA ASN A 269 -16.19 2.01 -8.17
C ASN A 269 -15.90 0.75 -7.34
N LYS A 270 -14.70 0.64 -6.73
CA LYS A 270 -14.24 -0.52 -5.96
C LYS A 270 -13.71 -0.16 -4.56
N ARG A 271 -13.92 1.09 -4.09
CA ARG A 271 -13.35 1.55 -2.81
C ARG A 271 -13.71 0.65 -1.62
N ILE A 272 -14.96 0.24 -1.48
CA ILE A 272 -15.39 -0.67 -0.40
C ILE A 272 -14.70 -2.04 -0.55
N SER A 273 -14.64 -2.58 -1.77
CA SER A 273 -13.95 -3.86 -2.03
C SER A 273 -12.45 -3.76 -1.74
N LEU A 274 -11.82 -2.62 -2.07
CA LEU A 274 -10.41 -2.36 -1.77
C LEU A 274 -10.17 -2.30 -0.26
N ILE A 275 -11.00 -1.54 0.48
CA ILE A 275 -10.91 -1.45 1.94
C ILE A 275 -11.02 -2.84 2.57
N ASN A 276 -12.03 -3.64 2.18
CA ASN A 276 -12.20 -5.00 2.67
C ASN A 276 -11.02 -5.91 2.32
N LYS A 277 -10.43 -5.73 1.12
CA LYS A 277 -9.23 -6.48 0.71
C LYS A 277 -8.02 -6.14 1.58
N VAL A 278 -7.84 -4.85 1.90
CA VAL A 278 -6.77 -4.38 2.80
C VAL A 278 -6.99 -4.96 4.20
N LEU A 279 -8.20 -4.85 4.78
CA LEU A 279 -8.49 -5.43 6.09
C LEU A 279 -8.20 -6.94 6.12
N ALA A 280 -8.71 -7.70 5.16
CA ALA A 280 -8.45 -9.14 5.05
C ALA A 280 -6.96 -9.49 4.89
N PHE A 281 -6.15 -8.59 4.33
CA PHE A 281 -4.69 -8.75 4.25
C PHE A 281 -4.01 -8.47 5.58
N LEU A 282 -4.48 -7.49 6.33
CA LEU A 282 -3.94 -7.14 7.64
C LEU A 282 -4.18 -8.24 8.68
N ASP A 283 -5.33 -8.91 8.63
CA ASP A 283 -5.75 -9.95 9.59
C ASP A 283 -5.05 -11.31 9.41
N LYS A 284 -4.38 -11.54 8.28
CA LYS A 284 -3.61 -12.78 8.01
C LYS A 284 -2.24 -12.76 8.64
#